data_4ed677111a17ab121369983e70575f03
#
_entry.id   4ed677111a17ab121369983e70575f03
#
_cell.length_a   1.000
_cell.length_b   1.000
_cell.length_c   1.000
_cell.angle_alpha   90.00
_cell.angle_beta   90.00
_cell.angle_gamma   90.00
#
_symmetry.space_group_name_H-M   'P 1'
#
loop_
_entity.id
_entity.type
_entity.pdbx_description
1 polymer ?
#
loop_
_entity_poly.entity_id
_entity_poly.type
_entity_poly.pdbx_seq_one_letter_code
_entity_poly.pdbx_strand_id
1 'polypeptide(L)'
;AQNKVTPLNKRYVCLTDIKPDDASKWASSVVEYLENCEDVHEHGVFIIILDGMNVPGSKHLTTFRYNDYVTDYDCMMLCLTLVSDLKCSRAEKMYLCEVASNIAHNNVELAAMLASRRTNLIQNPYNVSAKVFEENEVKVTNLKERVRMAVWEAQIKLVFPKIENFRADLIRKYESKISRFLPIKSSNNDVVDKATDLEIGQLYFICRSQKIIDLPEFEMLKKMRDARNTLAHW
;
A
#
# COMPACT_ATOMS: atom_id res chain seq x y z
N ALA A 1 -59.34 -2.77 6.11
CA ALA A 1 -57.96 -2.31 6.23
C ALA A 1 -57.35 -2.20 4.82
N GLN A 2 -57.14 -1.00 4.31
CA GLN A 2 -56.44 -0.77 3.05
C GLN A 2 -54.96 -1.05 3.33
N ASN A 3 -54.42 -2.10 2.72
CA ASN A 3 -52.97 -2.33 2.63
C ASN A 3 -52.37 -1.09 1.94
N LYS A 4 -51.81 -0.17 2.70
CA LYS A 4 -50.98 0.89 2.15
C LYS A 4 -49.66 0.26 1.70
N VAL A 5 -49.65 -0.27 0.48
CA VAL A 5 -48.40 -0.70 -0.18
C VAL A 5 -47.59 0.57 -0.40
N THR A 6 -46.59 0.76 0.42
CA THR A 6 -45.64 1.87 0.18
C THR A 6 -44.76 1.52 -1.00
N PRO A 7 -44.47 2.46 -1.91
CA PRO A 7 -43.69 2.19 -3.12
C PRO A 7 -42.27 1.73 -2.86
N LEU A 8 -41.79 1.84 -1.61
CA LEU A 8 -40.45 1.48 -1.17
C LEU A 8 -40.37 0.05 -0.58
N ASN A 9 -41.50 -0.59 -0.32
CA ASN A 9 -41.52 -1.93 0.26
C ASN A 9 -40.89 -2.94 -0.71
N LYS A 10 -40.14 -3.91 -0.17
CA LYS A 10 -39.43 -4.98 -0.92
C LYS A 10 -38.47 -4.45 -2.00
N ARG A 11 -37.91 -3.27 -1.85
CA ARG A 11 -36.95 -2.67 -2.78
C ARG A 11 -35.62 -2.40 -2.13
N TYR A 12 -34.58 -2.43 -2.93
CA TYR A 12 -33.28 -1.84 -2.60
C TYR A 12 -33.29 -0.39 -3.07
N VAL A 13 -33.08 0.53 -2.14
CA VAL A 13 -33.06 1.97 -2.38
C VAL A 13 -31.66 2.49 -2.11
N CYS A 14 -30.97 2.97 -3.15
CA CYS A 14 -29.65 3.57 -3.01
C CYS A 14 -29.78 5.10 -3.07
N LEU A 15 -29.33 5.77 -2.02
CA LEU A 15 -29.30 7.22 -1.90
C LEU A 15 -27.86 7.68 -2.10
N THR A 16 -27.62 8.38 -3.20
CA THR A 16 -26.30 8.90 -3.62
C THR A 16 -26.33 10.42 -3.72
N ASP A 17 -25.16 11.03 -3.83
CA ASP A 17 -25.01 12.48 -4.07
C ASP A 17 -25.69 13.35 -3.00
N ILE A 18 -25.71 12.87 -1.77
CA ILE A 18 -26.33 13.56 -0.64
C ILE A 18 -25.45 14.73 -0.22
N LYS A 19 -26.07 15.92 -0.10
CA LYS A 19 -25.37 17.09 0.43
C LYS A 19 -25.14 16.96 1.93
N PRO A 20 -24.04 17.52 2.47
CA PRO A 20 -23.72 17.44 3.90
C PRO A 20 -24.86 17.86 4.82
N ASP A 21 -25.56 18.95 4.50
CA ASP A 21 -26.67 19.50 5.29
C ASP A 21 -27.93 18.60 5.28
N ASP A 22 -28.02 17.68 4.34
CA ASP A 22 -29.19 16.82 4.17
C ASP A 22 -28.95 15.38 4.66
N ALA A 23 -27.70 15.00 4.95
CA ALA A 23 -27.33 13.65 5.35
C ALA A 23 -28.13 13.15 6.57
N SER A 24 -28.19 13.96 7.63
CA SER A 24 -28.95 13.63 8.84
C SER A 24 -30.48 13.58 8.61
N LYS A 25 -31.00 14.42 7.71
CA LYS A 25 -32.44 14.40 7.35
C LYS A 25 -32.79 13.10 6.62
N TRP A 26 -31.97 12.69 5.64
CA TRP A 26 -32.16 11.43 4.91
C TRP A 26 -32.08 10.23 5.83
N ALA A 27 -31.08 10.18 6.72
CA ALA A 27 -30.94 9.11 7.70
C ALA A 27 -32.17 9.04 8.62
N SER A 28 -32.67 10.20 9.14
CA SER A 28 -33.86 10.27 9.97
C SER A 28 -35.12 9.83 9.24
N SER A 29 -35.27 10.23 7.97
CA SER A 29 -36.44 9.82 7.16
C SER A 29 -36.43 8.31 6.89
N VAL A 30 -35.28 7.71 6.68
CA VAL A 30 -35.17 6.24 6.53
C VAL A 30 -35.50 5.53 7.83
N VAL A 31 -35.03 6.03 8.97
CA VAL A 31 -35.37 5.47 10.29
C VAL A 31 -36.87 5.58 10.57
N GLU A 32 -37.48 6.74 10.32
CA GLU A 32 -38.94 6.97 10.47
C GLU A 32 -39.74 6.01 9.57
N TYR A 33 -39.30 5.81 8.32
CA TYR A 33 -39.95 4.83 7.44
C TYR A 33 -39.86 3.41 8.02
N LEU A 34 -38.70 2.98 8.50
CA LEU A 34 -38.50 1.64 9.07
C LEU A 34 -39.28 1.42 10.35
N GLU A 35 -39.40 2.46 11.22
CA GLU A 35 -40.17 2.40 12.46
C GLU A 35 -41.70 2.36 12.23
N ASN A 36 -42.18 2.95 11.13
CA ASN A 36 -43.59 2.95 10.77
C ASN A 36 -44.00 1.78 9.87
N CYS A 37 -43.06 0.90 9.47
CA CYS A 37 -43.35 -0.30 8.69
C CYS A 37 -43.81 -1.41 9.63
N GLU A 38 -45.09 -1.81 9.58
CA GLU A 38 -45.67 -2.82 10.47
C GLU A 38 -45.06 -4.22 10.27
N ASP A 39 -44.66 -4.57 9.04
CA ASP A 39 -44.09 -5.88 8.74
C ASP A 39 -42.60 -5.72 8.35
N VAL A 40 -41.72 -6.26 9.20
CA VAL A 40 -40.26 -6.25 9.00
C VAL A 40 -39.86 -6.95 7.69
N HIS A 41 -40.63 -7.93 7.21
CA HIS A 41 -40.35 -8.65 5.97
C HIS A 41 -40.79 -7.90 4.71
N GLU A 42 -41.56 -6.83 4.87
CA GLU A 42 -42.10 -6.03 3.77
C GLU A 42 -41.32 -4.73 3.53
N HIS A 43 -40.49 -4.25 4.48
CA HIS A 43 -39.77 -3.00 4.33
C HIS A 43 -38.68 -3.06 3.26
N GLY A 44 -38.33 -1.90 2.71
CA GLY A 44 -37.18 -1.76 1.80
C GLY A 44 -35.84 -1.81 2.51
N VAL A 45 -34.77 -2.15 1.79
CA VAL A 45 -33.38 -2.05 2.24
C VAL A 45 -32.80 -0.74 1.70
N PHE A 46 -32.29 0.10 2.58
CA PHE A 46 -31.71 1.38 2.21
C PHE A 46 -30.20 1.33 2.30
N ILE A 47 -29.53 1.82 1.26
CA ILE A 47 -28.10 2.05 1.21
C ILE A 47 -27.89 3.55 1.06
N ILE A 48 -27.31 4.17 2.09
CA ILE A 48 -27.04 5.61 2.11
C ILE A 48 -25.55 5.81 1.93
N ILE A 49 -25.15 6.39 0.80
CA ILE A 49 -23.73 6.67 0.49
C ILE A 49 -23.41 8.08 0.99
N LEU A 50 -22.52 8.15 1.97
CA LEU A 50 -22.10 9.39 2.62
C LEU A 50 -20.60 9.61 2.33
N ASP A 51 -20.28 10.69 1.62
CA ASP A 51 -18.88 11.04 1.32
C ASP A 51 -18.31 11.92 2.45
N GLY A 52 -17.56 11.30 3.35
CA GLY A 52 -16.91 11.95 4.49
C GLY A 52 -17.85 12.50 5.56
N MET A 53 -19.15 12.20 5.48
CA MET A 53 -20.17 12.66 6.42
C MET A 53 -20.45 11.64 7.50
N ASN A 54 -20.85 12.12 8.70
CA ASN A 54 -21.33 11.27 9.77
C ASN A 54 -22.83 11.52 9.99
N VAL A 55 -23.56 10.45 10.25
CA VAL A 55 -24.96 10.51 10.66
C VAL A 55 -25.10 9.97 12.09
N PRO A 56 -26.13 10.44 12.85
CA PRO A 56 -26.41 9.90 14.18
C PRO A 56 -26.64 8.38 14.10
N GLY A 57 -26.10 7.65 15.07
CA GLY A 57 -26.34 6.21 15.18
C GLY A 57 -27.81 5.92 15.49
N SER A 58 -28.35 4.85 14.93
CA SER A 58 -29.67 4.32 15.20
C SER A 58 -29.64 2.79 15.24
N LYS A 59 -30.54 2.17 15.99
CA LYS A 59 -30.73 0.71 16.00
C LYS A 59 -31.11 0.13 14.63
N HIS A 60 -31.61 0.97 13.72
CA HIS A 60 -32.01 0.60 12.37
C HIS A 60 -30.95 0.89 11.31
N LEU A 61 -29.83 1.54 11.68
CA LEU A 61 -28.77 1.91 10.79
C LEU A 61 -27.46 1.26 11.20
N THR A 62 -26.87 0.50 10.29
CA THR A 62 -25.50 -0.01 10.44
C THR A 62 -24.58 0.82 9.55
N THR A 63 -23.52 1.36 10.13
CA THR A 63 -22.54 2.17 9.39
C THR A 63 -21.36 1.30 9.00
N PHE A 64 -21.02 1.31 7.72
CA PHE A 64 -19.81 0.71 7.17
C PHE A 64 -18.88 1.83 6.71
N ARG A 65 -17.66 1.83 7.21
CA ARG A 65 -16.65 2.77 6.74
C ARG A 65 -15.84 2.09 5.66
N TYR A 66 -15.71 2.73 4.51
CA TYR A 66 -14.95 2.20 3.37
C TYR A 66 -13.54 1.70 3.77
N ASN A 67 -12.82 2.49 4.56
CA ASN A 67 -11.46 2.16 4.99
C ASN A 67 -11.38 0.97 5.98
N ASP A 68 -12.49 0.51 6.56
CA ASP A 68 -12.50 -0.68 7.41
C ASP A 68 -12.55 -1.98 6.57
N TYR A 69 -12.92 -1.87 5.30
CA TYR A 69 -13.11 -2.99 4.38
C TYR A 69 -12.16 -2.98 3.19
N VAL A 70 -11.77 -1.81 2.71
CA VAL A 70 -10.82 -1.67 1.59
C VAL A 70 -9.48 -1.24 2.15
N THR A 71 -8.49 -2.09 1.95
CA THR A 71 -7.13 -1.94 2.45
C THR A 71 -6.15 -1.70 1.31
N ASP A 72 -4.91 -1.33 1.64
CA ASP A 72 -3.81 -1.25 0.67
C ASP A 72 -3.59 -2.59 -0.05
N TYR A 73 -3.87 -3.73 0.62
CA TYR A 73 -3.77 -5.06 0.00
C TYR A 73 -4.80 -5.27 -1.10
N ASP A 74 -6.02 -4.77 -0.92
CA ASP A 74 -7.07 -4.87 -1.95
C ASP A 74 -6.69 -4.05 -3.17
N CYS A 75 -6.19 -2.84 -2.98
CA CYS A 75 -5.63 -2.00 -4.05
C CYS A 75 -4.47 -2.70 -4.77
N MET A 76 -3.55 -3.28 -4.01
CA MET A 76 -2.40 -4.02 -4.55
C MET A 76 -2.84 -5.23 -5.37
N MET A 77 -3.79 -6.03 -4.88
CA MET A 77 -4.31 -7.21 -5.57
C MET A 77 -5.05 -6.84 -6.85
N LEU A 78 -5.83 -5.75 -6.83
CA LEU A 78 -6.47 -5.21 -8.02
C LEU A 78 -5.42 -4.79 -9.05
N CYS A 79 -4.40 -4.03 -8.64
CA CYS A 79 -3.30 -3.63 -9.52
C CYS A 79 -2.60 -4.84 -10.16
N LEU A 80 -2.29 -5.89 -9.39
CA LEU A 80 -1.68 -7.12 -9.89
C LEU A 80 -2.54 -7.82 -10.94
N THR A 81 -3.85 -7.83 -10.74
CA THR A 81 -4.80 -8.37 -11.71
C THR A 81 -4.77 -7.58 -13.02
N LEU A 82 -4.80 -6.25 -12.94
CA LEU A 82 -4.79 -5.34 -14.08
C LEU A 82 -3.49 -5.39 -14.91
N VAL A 83 -2.36 -5.71 -14.27
CA VAL A 83 -1.06 -5.78 -14.95
C VAL A 83 -0.61 -7.22 -15.24
N SER A 84 -1.50 -8.20 -15.06
CA SER A 84 -1.17 -9.62 -15.24
C SER A 84 -0.65 -9.96 -16.64
N ASP A 85 -1.19 -9.29 -17.67
CA ASP A 85 -0.85 -9.45 -19.08
C ASP A 85 0.48 -8.80 -19.50
N LEU A 86 1.08 -7.96 -18.65
CA LEU A 86 2.32 -7.25 -19.00
C LEU A 86 3.47 -8.23 -19.22
N LYS A 87 4.17 -8.03 -20.35
CA LYS A 87 5.40 -8.78 -20.68
C LYS A 87 6.63 -8.14 -20.02
N CYS A 88 6.70 -8.23 -18.70
CA CYS A 88 7.83 -7.77 -17.90
C CYS A 88 8.09 -8.74 -16.75
N SER A 89 9.20 -8.57 -16.04
CA SER A 89 9.55 -9.42 -14.91
C SER A 89 8.53 -9.33 -13.77
N ARG A 90 8.46 -10.38 -12.95
CA ARG A 90 7.62 -10.37 -11.74
C ARG A 90 7.99 -9.18 -10.81
N ALA A 91 9.27 -8.86 -10.71
CA ALA A 91 9.73 -7.77 -9.85
C ALA A 91 9.22 -6.40 -10.35
N GLU A 92 9.23 -6.18 -11.67
CA GLU A 92 8.69 -4.96 -12.28
C GLU A 92 7.18 -4.84 -12.08
N LYS A 93 6.42 -5.94 -12.24
CA LYS A 93 4.98 -5.95 -11.95
C LYS A 93 4.71 -5.59 -10.49
N MET A 94 5.41 -6.23 -9.57
CA MET A 94 5.29 -5.94 -8.14
C MET A 94 5.61 -4.48 -7.82
N TYR A 95 6.71 -3.96 -8.41
CA TYR A 95 7.10 -2.56 -8.20
C TYR A 95 6.05 -1.57 -8.72
N LEU A 96 5.54 -1.80 -9.92
CA LEU A 96 4.46 -1.01 -10.51
C LEU A 96 3.23 -0.97 -9.60
N CYS A 97 2.80 -2.13 -9.11
CA CYS A 97 1.62 -2.25 -8.26
C CYS A 97 1.83 -1.59 -6.88
N GLU A 98 3.01 -1.77 -6.27
CA GLU A 98 3.35 -1.10 -5.00
C GLU A 98 3.34 0.42 -5.16
N VAL A 99 3.96 0.95 -6.22
CA VAL A 99 3.95 2.39 -6.48
C VAL A 99 2.53 2.91 -6.72
N ALA A 100 1.73 2.22 -7.54
CA ALA A 100 0.36 2.63 -7.82
C ALA A 100 -0.52 2.60 -6.57
N SER A 101 -0.47 1.53 -5.80
CA SER A 101 -1.23 1.32 -4.58
C SER A 101 -0.84 2.35 -3.49
N ASN A 102 0.47 2.56 -3.25
CA ASN A 102 0.94 3.52 -2.27
C ASN A 102 0.58 4.98 -2.65
N ILE A 103 0.61 5.34 -3.95
CA ILE A 103 0.14 6.66 -4.40
C ILE A 103 -1.37 6.80 -4.24
N ALA A 104 -2.13 5.76 -4.52
CA ALA A 104 -3.59 5.79 -4.45
C ALA A 104 -4.11 5.77 -3.00
N HIS A 105 -3.33 5.25 -2.04
CA HIS A 105 -3.81 4.82 -0.73
C HIS A 105 -4.99 3.86 -0.93
N ASN A 106 -6.03 3.93 -0.11
CA ASN A 106 -7.17 3.02 -0.20
C ASN A 106 -8.16 3.33 -1.35
N ASN A 107 -7.81 4.23 -2.28
CA ASN A 107 -8.66 4.54 -3.43
C ASN A 107 -8.42 3.54 -4.57
N VAL A 108 -9.31 2.56 -4.71
CA VAL A 108 -9.19 1.49 -5.72
C VAL A 108 -9.28 1.99 -7.15
N GLU A 109 -10.10 3.01 -7.42
CA GLU A 109 -10.24 3.58 -8.76
C GLU A 109 -8.94 4.27 -9.17
N LEU A 110 -8.40 5.09 -8.28
CA LEU A 110 -7.14 5.78 -8.49
C LEU A 110 -5.98 4.79 -8.66
N ALA A 111 -5.95 3.71 -7.85
CA ALA A 111 -4.96 2.64 -7.98
C ALA A 111 -5.03 1.97 -9.36
N ALA A 112 -6.24 1.66 -9.82
CA ALA A 112 -6.46 1.08 -11.15
C ALA A 112 -6.02 2.02 -12.28
N MET A 113 -6.34 3.30 -12.19
CA MET A 113 -5.95 4.31 -13.17
C MET A 113 -4.42 4.48 -13.23
N LEU A 114 -3.75 4.53 -12.09
CA LEU A 114 -2.28 4.61 -12.01
C LEU A 114 -1.64 3.34 -12.57
N ALA A 115 -2.10 2.15 -12.17
CA ALA A 115 -1.57 0.88 -12.65
C ALA A 115 -1.74 0.72 -14.17
N SER A 116 -2.84 1.23 -14.75
CA SER A 116 -3.09 1.20 -16.19
C SER A 116 -2.08 2.03 -17.00
N ARG A 117 -1.37 2.97 -16.38
CA ARG A 117 -0.28 3.74 -17.04
C ARG A 117 1.00 2.92 -17.21
N ARG A 118 1.06 1.71 -16.61
CA ARG A 118 2.08 0.68 -16.84
C ARG A 118 3.52 1.22 -16.67
N THR A 119 4.39 0.95 -17.61
CA THR A 119 5.80 1.34 -17.59
C THR A 119 6.00 2.87 -17.46
N ASN A 120 5.07 3.67 -17.96
CA ASN A 120 5.15 5.13 -17.85
C ASN A 120 5.12 5.59 -16.38
N LEU A 121 4.34 4.93 -15.51
CA LEU A 121 4.31 5.23 -14.09
C LEU A 121 5.66 4.94 -13.42
N ILE A 122 6.34 3.87 -13.83
CA ILE A 122 7.68 3.54 -13.30
C ILE A 122 8.72 4.57 -13.73
N GLN A 123 8.67 5.00 -15.00
CA GLN A 123 9.66 5.91 -15.57
C GLN A 123 9.48 7.36 -15.11
N ASN A 124 8.23 7.81 -14.96
CA ASN A 124 7.90 9.18 -14.63
C ASN A 124 6.76 9.26 -13.58
N PRO A 125 6.98 8.74 -12.37
CA PRO A 125 5.91 8.54 -11.40
C PRO A 125 5.20 9.84 -11.02
N TYR A 126 5.92 10.95 -10.88
CA TYR A 126 5.32 12.23 -10.54
C TYR A 126 4.44 12.79 -11.66
N ASN A 127 4.97 12.89 -12.90
CA ASN A 127 4.22 13.49 -14.01
C ASN A 127 2.99 12.66 -14.38
N VAL A 128 3.11 11.34 -14.33
CA VAL A 128 1.98 10.43 -14.60
C VAL A 128 0.92 10.56 -13.52
N SER A 129 1.34 10.61 -12.26
CA SER A 129 0.39 10.78 -11.14
C SER A 129 -0.29 12.15 -11.19
N ALA A 130 0.44 13.23 -11.44
CA ALA A 130 -0.12 14.57 -11.56
C ALA A 130 -1.23 14.61 -12.62
N LYS A 131 -0.97 14.02 -13.79
CA LYS A 131 -1.94 13.94 -14.87
C LYS A 131 -3.18 13.11 -14.50
N VAL A 132 -3.00 11.96 -13.87
CA VAL A 132 -4.13 11.11 -13.42
C VAL A 132 -4.97 11.84 -12.37
N PHE A 133 -4.33 12.56 -11.44
CA PHE A 133 -5.06 13.31 -10.40
C PHE A 133 -5.83 14.49 -11.00
N GLU A 134 -5.24 15.20 -11.96
CA GLU A 134 -5.89 16.30 -12.69
C GLU A 134 -7.10 15.79 -13.50
N GLU A 135 -6.92 14.74 -14.29
CA GLU A 135 -7.97 14.11 -15.13
C GLU A 135 -9.19 13.65 -14.31
N ASN A 136 -9.01 13.36 -13.02
CA ASN A 136 -10.07 12.85 -12.13
C ASN A 136 -10.45 13.86 -11.04
N GLU A 137 -10.04 15.12 -11.17
CA GLU A 137 -10.37 16.21 -10.24
C GLU A 137 -9.99 15.92 -8.76
N VAL A 138 -9.02 15.01 -8.54
CA VAL A 138 -8.56 14.63 -7.22
C VAL A 138 -7.60 15.67 -6.67
N LYS A 139 -8.03 16.41 -5.67
CA LYS A 139 -7.19 17.42 -5.00
C LYS A 139 -6.32 16.76 -3.92
N VAL A 140 -5.02 16.87 -4.09
CA VAL A 140 -4.02 16.35 -3.13
C VAL A 140 -3.04 17.46 -2.78
N THR A 141 -2.87 17.68 -1.50
CA THR A 141 -1.77 18.52 -1.00
C THR A 141 -0.46 17.72 -1.04
N ASN A 142 0.62 18.37 -1.45
CA ASN A 142 1.96 17.77 -1.48
C ASN A 142 2.09 16.50 -2.33
N LEU A 143 1.47 16.45 -3.52
CA LEU A 143 1.55 15.30 -4.43
C LEU A 143 2.99 14.82 -4.68
N LYS A 144 3.93 15.78 -4.83
CA LYS A 144 5.35 15.44 -5.07
C LYS A 144 5.94 14.58 -3.94
N GLU A 145 5.66 14.95 -2.71
CA GLU A 145 6.13 14.21 -1.53
C GLU A 145 5.43 12.85 -1.42
N ARG A 146 4.12 12.80 -1.64
CA ARG A 146 3.35 11.55 -1.67
C ARG A 146 3.92 10.55 -2.68
N VAL A 147 4.20 11.00 -3.90
CA VAL A 147 4.78 10.15 -4.95
C VAL A 147 6.20 9.70 -4.56
N ARG A 148 7.01 10.60 -4.00
CA ARG A 148 8.36 10.29 -3.55
C ARG A 148 8.34 9.22 -2.46
N MET A 149 7.47 9.36 -1.45
CA MET A 149 7.27 8.36 -0.39
C MET A 149 6.85 7.01 -0.95
N ALA A 150 5.85 6.99 -1.83
CA ALA A 150 5.34 5.78 -2.44
C ALA A 150 6.42 5.01 -3.23
N VAL A 151 7.25 5.72 -3.97
CA VAL A 151 8.40 5.15 -4.70
C VAL A 151 9.41 4.54 -3.73
N TRP A 152 9.76 5.28 -2.69
CA TRP A 152 10.72 4.83 -1.68
C TRP A 152 10.23 3.60 -0.91
N GLU A 153 8.99 3.60 -0.45
CA GLU A 153 8.38 2.45 0.23
C GLU A 153 8.35 1.21 -0.66
N ALA A 154 7.97 1.37 -1.94
CA ALA A 154 8.00 0.27 -2.90
C ALA A 154 9.41 -0.29 -3.09
N GLN A 155 10.43 0.58 -3.13
CA GLN A 155 11.83 0.17 -3.23
C GLN A 155 12.27 -0.57 -1.97
N ILE A 156 11.96 -0.08 -0.78
CA ILE A 156 12.28 -0.77 0.48
C ILE A 156 11.63 -2.16 0.51
N LYS A 157 10.33 -2.26 0.24
CA LYS A 157 9.61 -3.54 0.27
C LYS A 157 10.21 -4.59 -0.68
N LEU A 158 10.71 -4.19 -1.83
CA LEU A 158 11.16 -5.13 -2.87
C LEU A 158 12.67 -5.37 -2.88
N VAL A 159 13.47 -4.38 -2.50
CA VAL A 159 14.94 -4.45 -2.59
C VAL A 159 15.57 -4.87 -1.27
N PHE A 160 15.08 -4.33 -0.15
CA PHE A 160 15.69 -4.60 1.15
C PHE A 160 15.71 -6.10 1.52
N PRO A 161 14.63 -6.90 1.31
CA PRO A 161 14.68 -8.34 1.55
C PRO A 161 15.73 -9.07 0.69
N LYS A 162 15.98 -8.60 -0.52
CA LYS A 162 17.03 -9.20 -1.39
C LYS A 162 18.43 -8.91 -0.86
N ILE A 163 18.64 -7.70 -0.33
CA ILE A 163 19.91 -7.31 0.30
C ILE A 163 20.16 -8.19 1.53
N GLU A 164 19.16 -8.37 2.39
CA GLU A 164 19.27 -9.17 3.60
C GLU A 164 19.45 -10.67 3.31
N ASN A 165 18.74 -11.21 2.34
CA ASN A 165 18.94 -12.59 1.90
C ASN A 165 20.36 -12.81 1.38
N PHE A 166 20.86 -11.89 0.54
CA PHE A 166 22.23 -11.95 0.03
C PHE A 166 23.25 -11.87 1.17
N ARG A 167 23.06 -10.96 2.13
CA ARG A 167 23.91 -10.84 3.33
C ARG A 167 23.95 -12.16 4.11
N ALA A 168 22.79 -12.73 4.41
CA ALA A 168 22.66 -13.96 5.18
C ALA A 168 23.33 -15.16 4.44
N ASP A 169 23.13 -15.28 3.14
CA ASP A 169 23.71 -16.35 2.33
C ASP A 169 25.24 -16.22 2.27
N LEU A 170 25.76 -15.01 2.13
CA LEU A 170 27.20 -14.76 2.11
C LEU A 170 27.85 -15.11 3.47
N ILE A 171 27.20 -14.70 4.56
CA ILE A 171 27.65 -15.04 5.91
C ILE A 171 27.66 -16.56 6.09
N ARG A 172 26.58 -17.25 5.75
CA ARG A 172 26.48 -18.71 5.85
C ARG A 172 27.59 -19.42 5.06
N LYS A 173 27.86 -18.93 3.85
CA LYS A 173 28.89 -19.52 2.97
C LYS A 173 30.32 -19.35 3.51
N TYR A 174 30.60 -18.23 4.17
CA TYR A 174 31.92 -17.84 4.61
C TYR A 174 32.10 -17.69 6.12
N GLU A 175 31.18 -18.22 6.91
CA GLU A 175 31.11 -18.06 8.36
C GLU A 175 32.45 -18.37 9.05
N SER A 176 33.08 -19.50 8.75
CA SER A 176 34.37 -19.93 9.34
C SER A 176 35.52 -18.98 9.04
N LYS A 177 35.48 -18.28 7.91
CA LYS A 177 36.50 -17.29 7.54
C LYS A 177 36.18 -15.94 8.21
N ILE A 178 34.94 -15.52 8.20
CA ILE A 178 34.49 -14.24 8.75
C ILE A 178 34.69 -14.21 10.28
N SER A 179 34.32 -15.29 10.97
CA SER A 179 34.42 -15.39 12.44
C SER A 179 35.84 -15.23 13.00
N ARG A 180 36.87 -15.44 12.17
CA ARG A 180 38.29 -15.22 12.56
C ARG A 180 38.58 -13.73 12.80
N PHE A 181 37.77 -12.83 12.29
CA PHE A 181 37.95 -11.37 12.38
C PHE A 181 37.00 -10.74 13.39
N LEU A 182 36.27 -11.55 14.12
CA LEU A 182 35.41 -11.10 15.22
C LEU A 182 36.15 -11.28 16.57
N PRO A 183 35.83 -10.45 17.58
CA PRO A 183 34.86 -9.37 17.55
C PRO A 183 35.36 -8.09 16.87
N ILE A 184 34.42 -7.31 16.31
CA ILE A 184 34.68 -5.96 15.80
C ILE A 184 33.87 -4.92 16.56
N LYS A 185 34.35 -3.68 16.60
CA LYS A 185 33.58 -2.55 17.11
C LYS A 185 32.80 -1.89 15.98
N SER A 186 31.52 -1.67 16.21
CA SER A 186 30.66 -0.88 15.34
C SER A 186 30.99 0.62 15.45
N SER A 187 30.49 1.42 14.53
CA SER A 187 30.60 2.88 14.59
C SER A 187 30.01 3.50 15.88
N ASN A 188 29.07 2.80 16.52
CA ASN A 188 28.42 3.21 17.76
C ASN A 188 29.11 2.63 19.01
N ASN A 189 30.32 2.08 18.88
CA ASN A 189 31.08 1.38 19.93
C ASN A 189 30.46 0.04 20.41
N ASP A 190 29.38 -0.43 19.80
CA ASP A 190 28.84 -1.76 20.10
C ASP A 190 29.81 -2.85 19.60
N VAL A 191 29.92 -3.92 20.37
CA VAL A 191 30.77 -5.05 20.02
C VAL A 191 29.94 -6.09 19.28
N VAL A 192 30.33 -6.40 18.03
CA VAL A 192 29.74 -7.47 17.24
C VAL A 192 30.66 -8.70 17.35
N ASP A 193 30.15 -9.74 18.00
CA ASP A 193 30.90 -10.98 18.29
C ASP A 193 30.44 -12.17 17.42
N LYS A 194 29.31 -12.07 16.75
CA LYS A 194 28.76 -13.10 15.86
C LYS A 194 28.68 -12.62 14.41
N ALA A 195 29.02 -13.51 13.50
CA ALA A 195 28.96 -13.22 12.07
C ALA A 195 27.55 -12.86 11.60
N THR A 196 26.50 -13.47 12.20
CA THR A 196 25.08 -13.20 11.90
C THR A 196 24.66 -11.77 12.17
N ASP A 197 25.31 -11.11 13.12
CA ASP A 197 24.96 -9.77 13.58
C ASP A 197 25.68 -8.67 12.78
N LEU A 198 26.54 -9.06 11.84
CA LEU A 198 27.22 -8.13 10.95
C LEU A 198 26.25 -7.46 9.99
N GLU A 199 26.21 -6.15 9.99
CA GLU A 199 25.54 -5.39 8.93
C GLU A 199 26.30 -5.51 7.59
N ILE A 200 25.60 -5.27 6.48
CA ILE A 200 26.20 -5.38 5.14
C ILE A 200 27.42 -4.45 4.94
N GLY A 201 27.43 -3.30 5.62
CA GLY A 201 28.56 -2.37 5.60
C GLY A 201 29.82 -2.94 6.30
N GLN A 202 29.63 -3.57 7.46
CA GLN A 202 30.70 -4.23 8.21
C GLN A 202 31.23 -5.47 7.46
N LEU A 203 30.30 -6.26 6.91
CA LEU A 203 30.64 -7.42 6.07
C LEU A 203 31.47 -7.01 4.84
N TYR A 204 31.05 -5.92 4.16
CA TYR A 204 31.83 -5.36 3.05
C TYR A 204 33.25 -4.97 3.47
N PHE A 205 33.40 -4.31 4.63
CA PHE A 205 34.72 -3.90 5.14
C PHE A 205 35.62 -5.10 5.41
N ILE A 206 35.09 -6.14 6.09
CA ILE A 206 35.84 -7.38 6.38
C ILE A 206 36.26 -8.07 5.07
N CYS A 207 35.31 -8.26 4.15
CA CYS A 207 35.61 -8.95 2.87
C CYS A 207 36.60 -8.19 2.01
N ARG A 208 36.55 -6.84 2.02
CA ARG A 208 37.51 -5.99 1.29
C ARG A 208 38.90 -6.09 1.87
N SER A 209 39.05 -5.96 3.18
CA SER A 209 40.39 -5.94 3.83
C SER A 209 41.06 -7.30 3.84
N GLN A 210 40.29 -8.37 3.95
CA GLN A 210 40.79 -9.74 4.13
C GLN A 210 40.72 -10.63 2.87
N LYS A 211 40.17 -10.13 1.77
CA LYS A 211 39.99 -10.85 0.51
C LYS A 211 39.37 -12.24 0.70
N ILE A 212 38.32 -12.32 1.51
CA ILE A 212 37.67 -13.57 1.93
C ILE A 212 36.91 -14.23 0.78
N ILE A 213 36.30 -13.40 -0.09
CA ILE A 213 35.43 -13.80 -1.19
C ILE A 213 36.04 -13.49 -2.54
N ASP A 214 35.57 -14.14 -3.59
CA ASP A 214 36.02 -13.87 -4.96
C ASP A 214 35.55 -12.52 -5.50
N LEU A 215 36.11 -12.12 -6.64
CA LEU A 215 35.81 -10.81 -7.23
C LEU A 215 34.34 -10.65 -7.64
N PRO A 216 33.68 -11.63 -8.30
CA PRO A 216 32.26 -11.50 -8.65
C PRO A 216 31.35 -11.31 -7.44
N GLU A 217 31.56 -12.08 -6.36
CA GLU A 217 30.77 -11.94 -5.11
C GLU A 217 31.06 -10.61 -4.42
N PHE A 218 32.31 -10.14 -4.46
CA PHE A 218 32.67 -8.85 -3.90
C PHE A 218 32.00 -7.68 -4.63
N GLU A 219 31.98 -7.72 -5.96
CA GLU A 219 31.25 -6.70 -6.74
C GLU A 219 29.73 -6.72 -6.45
N MET A 220 29.14 -7.90 -6.24
CA MET A 220 27.74 -8.01 -5.82
C MET A 220 27.55 -7.45 -4.42
N LEU A 221 28.42 -7.77 -3.46
CA LEU A 221 28.38 -7.23 -2.09
C LEU A 221 28.45 -5.71 -2.09
N LYS A 222 29.32 -5.14 -2.93
CA LYS A 222 29.43 -3.69 -3.12
C LYS A 222 28.11 -3.09 -3.62
N LYS A 223 27.52 -3.68 -4.66
CA LYS A 223 26.21 -3.23 -5.20
C LYS A 223 25.10 -3.28 -4.15
N MET A 224 25.02 -4.36 -3.36
CA MET A 224 24.02 -4.52 -2.31
C MET A 224 24.19 -3.51 -1.19
N ARG A 225 25.44 -3.25 -0.76
CA ARG A 225 25.74 -2.19 0.22
C ARG A 225 25.34 -0.82 -0.32
N ASP A 226 25.69 -0.50 -1.55
CA ASP A 226 25.40 0.81 -2.15
C ASP A 226 23.87 1.00 -2.31
N ALA A 227 23.15 -0.05 -2.72
CA ALA A 227 21.69 -0.04 -2.76
C ALA A 227 21.06 0.19 -1.36
N ARG A 228 21.57 -0.52 -0.32
CA ARG A 228 21.11 -0.31 1.07
C ARG A 228 21.32 1.13 1.52
N ASN A 229 22.49 1.69 1.22
CA ASN A 229 22.80 3.07 1.60
C ASN A 229 21.88 4.07 0.88
N THR A 230 21.63 3.86 -0.42
CA THR A 230 20.67 4.70 -1.16
C THR A 230 19.26 4.65 -0.56
N LEU A 231 18.80 3.46 -0.13
CA LEU A 231 17.50 3.30 0.53
C LEU A 231 17.43 3.92 1.93
N ALA A 232 18.55 4.00 2.64
CA ALA A 232 18.61 4.58 3.98
C ALA A 232 18.70 6.11 4.00
N HIS A 233 19.10 6.73 2.89
CA HIS A 233 19.23 8.19 2.73
C HIS A 233 18.14 8.71 1.79
N TRP A 234 16.96 8.80 2.33
CA TRP A 234 15.77 9.27 1.64
C TRP A 234 15.70 10.79 1.53
#